data_e185567d0d539e48f2cc57491696f031
#
_entry.id   e185567d0d539e48f2cc57491696f031
#
_cell.length_a   1.000
_cell.length_b   1.000
_cell.length_c   1.000
_cell.angle_alpha   90.00
_cell.angle_beta   90.00
_cell.angle_gamma   90.00
#
_symmetry.space_group_name_H-M   'P 1'
#
loop_
_entity.id
_entity.type
_entity.pdbx_description
1 polymer ?
#
loop_
_entity_poly.entity_id
_entity_poly.type
_entity_poly.pdbx_seq_one_letter_code
_entity_poly.pdbx_strand_id
1 'polypeptide(L)'
;KLANRSLLFDDAGEVVAEYDKIHMFDVNLGAESYRESDNFTHGERAVLAETPWGGLGITVCYDLRFPALYRALAQAGAGMLAIPSAFTVPTGRAHWHVLLRARAIETGCFVFAPAQCGTHYGRRRTYGHSLIVDPWGEVLAEGGETPGVIAANIDLGAVAEARVKVPSLRHDRPFALPARLATE
;
A
#
# COMPACT_ATOMS: atom_id res chain seq x y z
N LYS A 1 12.73 -17.05 12.13
CA LYS A 1 12.62 -16.12 11.00
C LYS A 1 12.41 -14.69 11.50
N LEU A 2 12.76 -13.71 10.67
CA LEU A 2 12.55 -12.29 10.94
C LEU A 2 11.11 -11.88 10.62
N ALA A 3 10.67 -10.71 11.14
CA ALA A 3 9.46 -10.03 10.68
C ALA A 3 9.85 -8.84 9.79
N ASN A 4 9.11 -8.63 8.70
CA ASN A 4 9.18 -7.38 7.94
C ASN A 4 8.12 -6.45 8.54
N ARG A 5 8.56 -5.54 9.42
CA ARG A 5 7.68 -4.81 10.34
C ARG A 5 7.70 -3.31 10.07
N SER A 6 6.53 -2.72 10.08
CA SER A 6 6.31 -1.27 10.13
C SER A 6 5.91 -0.88 11.55
N LEU A 7 6.52 0.19 12.06
CA LEU A 7 6.23 0.76 13.38
C LEU A 7 5.72 2.18 13.21
N LEU A 8 4.68 2.53 13.96
CA LEU A 8 4.21 3.90 14.11
C LEU A 8 4.59 4.41 15.50
N PHE A 9 5.24 5.56 15.53
CA PHE A 9 5.62 6.26 16.75
C PHE A 9 4.75 7.51 16.91
N ASP A 10 4.42 7.84 18.14
CA ASP A 10 3.81 9.11 18.49
C ASP A 10 4.85 10.23 18.63
N ASP A 11 4.41 11.41 19.05
CA ASP A 11 5.27 12.58 19.26
C ASP A 11 6.13 12.49 20.52
N ALA A 12 5.86 11.56 21.44
CA ALA A 12 6.71 11.21 22.57
C ALA A 12 7.78 10.16 22.20
N GLY A 13 7.72 9.58 21.01
CA GLY A 13 8.61 8.53 20.53
C GLY A 13 8.22 7.13 20.99
N GLU A 14 7.00 6.95 21.52
CA GLU A 14 6.47 5.65 21.92
C GLU A 14 5.85 4.91 20.74
N VAL A 15 6.00 3.59 20.69
CA VAL A 15 5.40 2.77 19.65
C VAL A 15 3.89 2.64 19.91
N VAL A 16 3.08 3.21 19.02
CA VAL A 16 1.60 3.19 19.13
C VAL A 16 0.94 2.16 18.21
N ALA A 17 1.63 1.70 17.18
CA ALA A 17 1.17 0.59 16.35
C ALA A 17 2.32 -0.19 15.72
N GLU A 18 2.10 -1.49 15.53
CA GLU A 18 3.02 -2.41 14.86
C GLU A 18 2.25 -3.20 13.79
N TYR A 19 2.83 -3.31 12.60
CA TYR A 19 2.28 -4.11 11.52
C TYR A 19 3.35 -5.04 10.95
N ASP A 20 3.13 -6.33 11.00
CA ASP A 20 3.93 -7.33 10.30
C ASP A 20 3.35 -7.58 8.90
N LYS A 21 4.18 -7.42 7.89
CA LYS A 21 3.82 -7.63 6.49
C LYS A 21 3.14 -8.99 6.30
N ILE A 22 1.94 -8.99 5.69
CA ILE A 22 1.13 -10.20 5.52
C ILE A 22 1.59 -10.98 4.28
N HIS A 23 1.82 -10.31 3.15
CA HIS A 23 2.06 -10.98 1.87
C HIS A 23 3.56 -10.96 1.53
N MET A 24 4.17 -12.15 1.50
CA MET A 24 5.59 -12.33 1.19
C MET A 24 5.86 -12.21 -0.31
N PHE A 25 6.95 -11.54 -0.65
CA PHE A 25 7.37 -11.33 -2.04
C PHE A 25 8.14 -12.56 -2.56
N ASP A 26 7.37 -13.61 -2.89
CA ASP A 26 7.89 -14.84 -3.51
C ASP A 26 7.53 -14.82 -4.99
N VAL A 27 8.46 -14.35 -5.82
CA VAL A 27 8.21 -14.12 -7.25
C VAL A 27 9.39 -14.55 -8.11
N ASN A 28 9.07 -14.90 -9.35
CA ASN A 28 10.04 -15.15 -10.40
C ASN A 28 9.79 -14.15 -11.54
N LEU A 29 10.76 -13.27 -11.79
CA LEU A 29 10.71 -12.24 -12.84
C LEU A 29 11.60 -12.59 -14.04
N GLY A 30 11.91 -13.87 -14.23
CA GLY A 30 12.79 -14.36 -15.27
C GLY A 30 14.26 -14.27 -14.86
N ALA A 31 14.88 -13.12 -15.06
CA ALA A 31 16.29 -12.91 -14.69
C ALA A 31 16.52 -12.79 -13.17
N GLU A 32 15.49 -12.49 -12.41
CA GLU A 32 15.53 -12.30 -10.96
C GLU A 32 14.46 -13.15 -10.28
N SER A 33 14.83 -13.82 -9.19
CA SER A 33 13.92 -14.59 -8.34
C SER A 33 14.05 -14.13 -6.89
N TYR A 34 12.93 -14.02 -6.21
CA TYR A 34 12.84 -13.58 -4.82
C TYR A 34 12.05 -14.61 -4.02
N ARG A 35 12.51 -14.90 -2.82
CA ARG A 35 11.90 -15.80 -1.84
C ARG A 35 11.96 -15.16 -0.46
N GLU A 36 11.09 -14.16 -0.23
CA GLU A 36 11.04 -13.45 1.04
C GLU A 36 10.64 -14.38 2.19
N SER A 37 9.76 -15.35 1.92
CA SER A 37 9.31 -16.34 2.90
C SER A 37 10.41 -17.25 3.44
N ASP A 38 11.57 -17.36 2.78
CA ASP A 38 12.69 -18.15 3.29
C ASP A 38 13.25 -17.54 4.58
N ASN A 39 13.26 -16.21 4.71
CA ASN A 39 13.87 -15.47 5.80
C ASN A 39 12.86 -14.78 6.73
N PHE A 40 11.65 -14.50 6.25
CA PHE A 40 10.64 -13.73 6.98
C PHE A 40 9.39 -14.57 7.24
N THR A 41 8.77 -14.32 8.40
CA THR A 41 7.45 -14.86 8.74
C THR A 41 6.39 -13.82 8.33
N HIS A 42 5.29 -14.28 7.76
CA HIS A 42 4.15 -13.42 7.44
C HIS A 42 3.41 -12.97 8.70
N GLY A 43 2.83 -11.77 8.66
CA GLY A 43 1.86 -11.29 9.62
C GLY A 43 0.48 -11.93 9.41
N GLU A 44 -0.40 -11.77 10.39
CA GLU A 44 -1.74 -12.37 10.37
C GLU A 44 -2.86 -11.34 10.52
N ARG A 45 -2.52 -10.08 10.79
CA ARG A 45 -3.51 -9.04 11.13
C ARG A 45 -3.32 -7.80 10.29
N ALA A 46 -4.44 -7.29 9.73
CA ALA A 46 -4.49 -5.92 9.24
C ALA A 46 -4.43 -4.95 10.44
N VAL A 47 -3.77 -3.82 10.28
CA VAL A 47 -3.60 -2.82 11.34
C VAL A 47 -4.10 -1.47 10.87
N LEU A 48 -5.09 -0.95 11.60
CA LEU A 48 -5.57 0.42 11.52
C LEU A 48 -5.11 1.14 12.79
N ALA A 49 -4.27 2.15 12.64
CA ALA A 49 -3.82 2.98 13.74
C ALA A 49 -4.64 4.27 13.79
N GLU A 50 -5.11 4.64 14.97
CA GLU A 50 -5.71 5.94 15.20
C GLU A 50 -4.62 7.00 15.33
N THR A 51 -4.77 8.10 14.60
CA THR A 51 -3.89 9.26 14.65
C THR A 51 -4.70 10.52 14.94
N PRO A 52 -4.07 11.65 15.33
CA PRO A 52 -4.78 12.92 15.49
C PRO A 52 -5.52 13.39 14.22
N TRP A 53 -5.17 12.82 13.07
CA TRP A 53 -5.76 13.14 11.76
C TRP A 53 -6.73 12.06 11.24
N GLY A 54 -7.04 11.04 12.05
CA GLY A 54 -7.92 9.93 11.70
C GLY A 54 -7.17 8.61 11.47
N GLY A 55 -7.89 7.62 10.98
CA GLY A 55 -7.38 6.26 10.83
C GLY A 55 -6.33 6.13 9.72
N LEU A 56 -5.17 5.55 10.06
CA LEU A 56 -4.07 5.21 9.17
C LEU A 56 -3.98 3.69 9.00
N GLY A 57 -4.30 3.18 7.82
CA GLY A 57 -4.04 1.78 7.47
C GLY A 57 -2.56 1.56 7.16
N ILE A 58 -1.92 0.61 7.85
CA ILE A 58 -0.49 0.32 7.71
C ILE A 58 -0.32 -0.95 6.87
N THR A 59 0.47 -0.86 5.81
CA THR A 59 0.83 -1.99 4.93
C THR A 59 2.29 -1.89 4.51
N VAL A 60 2.83 -2.92 3.86
CA VAL A 60 4.23 -2.91 3.37
C VAL A 60 4.34 -3.51 1.98
N CYS A 61 4.78 -2.71 1.02
CA CYS A 61 5.34 -3.11 -0.28
C CYS A 61 4.43 -4.08 -1.07
N TYR A 62 4.71 -5.38 -1.04
CA TYR A 62 3.97 -6.40 -1.81
C TYR A 62 2.49 -6.49 -1.44
N ASP A 63 2.10 -6.08 -0.24
CA ASP A 63 0.71 -5.95 0.18
C ASP A 63 -0.11 -5.11 -0.81
N LEU A 64 0.53 -4.15 -1.51
CA LEU A 64 -0.09 -3.31 -2.53
C LEU A 64 -0.86 -4.10 -3.60
N ARG A 65 -0.50 -5.36 -3.83
CA ARG A 65 -1.14 -6.23 -4.84
C ARG A 65 -2.42 -6.91 -4.36
N PHE A 66 -2.80 -6.73 -3.09
CA PHE A 66 -3.90 -7.45 -2.46
C PHE A 66 -5.03 -6.49 -2.08
N PRO A 67 -5.97 -6.18 -2.99
CA PRO A 67 -7.00 -5.16 -2.79
C PRO A 67 -7.91 -5.43 -1.59
N ALA A 68 -8.13 -6.70 -1.24
CA ALA A 68 -8.96 -7.08 -0.11
C ALA A 68 -8.46 -6.50 1.22
N LEU A 69 -7.13 -6.44 1.43
CA LEU A 69 -6.52 -5.84 2.62
C LEU A 69 -6.86 -4.35 2.73
N TYR A 70 -6.70 -3.60 1.63
CA TYR A 70 -6.98 -2.16 1.58
C TYR A 70 -8.45 -1.86 1.76
N ARG A 71 -9.31 -2.68 1.15
CA ARG A 71 -10.74 -2.56 1.31
C ARG A 71 -11.16 -2.79 2.77
N ALA A 72 -10.62 -3.81 3.43
CA ALA A 72 -10.89 -4.07 4.84
C ALA A 72 -10.45 -2.89 5.74
N LEU A 73 -9.26 -2.32 5.50
CA LEU A 73 -8.76 -1.13 6.22
C LEU A 73 -9.69 0.07 6.01
N ALA A 74 -10.12 0.33 4.77
CA ALA A 74 -11.02 1.43 4.46
C ALA A 74 -12.41 1.26 5.09
N GLN A 75 -12.96 0.05 5.09
CA GLN A 75 -14.23 -0.29 5.74
C GLN A 75 -14.13 -0.20 7.27
N ALA A 76 -12.95 -0.45 7.83
CA ALA A 76 -12.68 -0.26 9.26
C ALA A 76 -12.48 1.22 9.66
N GLY A 77 -12.41 2.16 8.70
CA GLY A 77 -12.33 3.58 8.98
C GLY A 77 -11.04 4.28 8.54
N ALA A 78 -10.12 3.59 7.85
CA ALA A 78 -8.94 4.26 7.32
C ALA A 78 -9.33 5.40 6.38
N GLY A 79 -8.77 6.59 6.58
CA GLY A 79 -8.79 7.71 5.65
C GLY A 79 -7.46 7.90 4.95
N MET A 80 -6.43 7.25 5.48
CA MET A 80 -5.04 7.31 5.01
C MET A 80 -4.45 5.90 4.95
N LEU A 81 -3.54 5.68 4.01
CA LEU A 81 -2.84 4.41 3.80
C LEU A 81 -1.33 4.66 3.71
N ALA A 82 -0.55 4.00 4.55
CA ALA A 82 0.91 3.99 4.48
C ALA A 82 1.40 2.72 3.76
N ILE A 83 2.25 2.90 2.72
CA ILE A 83 2.72 1.82 1.85
C ILE A 83 4.24 1.95 1.60
N PRO A 84 5.08 1.89 2.64
CA PRO A 84 6.53 1.89 2.45
C PRO A 84 6.96 0.72 1.59
N SER A 85 7.88 0.95 0.63
CA SER A 85 8.14 -0.03 -0.41
C SER A 85 9.59 -0.03 -0.92
N ALA A 86 9.98 -1.18 -1.49
CA ALA A 86 11.20 -1.36 -2.25
C ALA A 86 10.89 -2.18 -3.53
N PHE A 87 10.12 -1.60 -4.44
CA PHE A 87 9.75 -2.25 -5.70
C PHE A 87 10.97 -2.45 -6.60
N THR A 88 11.03 -3.58 -7.30
CA THR A 88 12.03 -3.77 -8.36
C THR A 88 11.78 -2.82 -9.53
N VAL A 89 12.80 -2.45 -10.28
CA VAL A 89 12.65 -1.53 -11.40
C VAL A 89 11.65 -2.02 -12.45
N PRO A 90 11.65 -3.31 -12.89
CA PRO A 90 10.68 -3.78 -13.87
C PRO A 90 9.23 -3.68 -13.38
N THR A 91 8.96 -4.13 -12.15
CA THR A 91 7.60 -4.09 -11.60
C THR A 91 7.18 -2.69 -11.19
N GLY A 92 8.13 -1.84 -10.79
CA GLY A 92 7.89 -0.44 -10.48
C GLY A 92 7.40 0.32 -11.71
N ARG A 93 8.13 0.24 -12.82
CA ARG A 93 7.76 0.89 -14.10
C ARG A 93 6.37 0.50 -14.60
N ALA A 94 6.03 -0.79 -14.47
CA ALA A 94 4.78 -1.30 -15.00
C ALA A 94 3.58 -1.12 -14.06
N HIS A 95 3.77 -1.15 -12.73
CA HIS A 95 2.67 -1.35 -11.80
C HIS A 95 2.55 -0.28 -10.70
N TRP A 96 3.64 0.39 -10.30
CA TRP A 96 3.70 1.21 -9.09
C TRP A 96 2.62 2.28 -9.06
N HIS A 97 2.64 3.19 -10.02
CA HIS A 97 1.69 4.30 -10.10
C HIS A 97 0.24 3.82 -10.26
N VAL A 98 0.03 2.84 -11.13
CA VAL A 98 -1.31 2.31 -11.40
C VAL A 98 -1.92 1.70 -10.15
N LEU A 99 -1.16 0.87 -9.41
CA LEU A 99 -1.66 0.21 -8.21
C LEU A 99 -1.92 1.20 -7.08
N LEU A 100 -1.04 2.16 -6.84
CA LEU A 100 -1.24 3.18 -5.79
C LEU A 100 -2.47 4.02 -6.04
N ARG A 101 -2.64 4.48 -7.28
CA ARG A 101 -3.84 5.22 -7.70
C ARG A 101 -5.11 4.36 -7.59
N ALA A 102 -5.03 3.08 -7.97
CA ALA A 102 -6.15 2.16 -7.81
C ALA A 102 -6.53 2.00 -6.32
N ARG A 103 -5.55 1.86 -5.40
CA ARG A 103 -5.83 1.78 -3.97
C ARG A 103 -6.49 3.06 -3.45
N ALA A 104 -6.00 4.23 -3.84
CA ALA A 104 -6.63 5.50 -3.48
C ALA A 104 -8.08 5.59 -3.97
N ILE A 105 -8.33 5.30 -5.23
CA ILE A 105 -9.66 5.41 -5.88
C ILE A 105 -10.67 4.42 -5.25
N GLU A 106 -10.31 3.14 -5.14
CA GLU A 106 -11.24 2.11 -4.68
C GLU A 106 -11.60 2.20 -3.19
N THR A 107 -10.73 2.85 -2.40
CA THR A 107 -10.90 3.03 -0.95
C THR A 107 -11.35 4.43 -0.57
N GLY A 108 -11.18 5.41 -1.45
CA GLY A 108 -11.37 6.82 -1.14
C GLY A 108 -10.44 7.30 -0.03
N CYS A 109 -9.17 6.83 -0.02
CA CYS A 109 -8.15 7.18 0.96
C CYS A 109 -7.03 8.00 0.33
N PHE A 110 -6.36 8.84 1.12
CA PHE A 110 -5.01 9.30 0.79
C PHE A 110 -4.03 8.13 0.85
N VAL A 111 -3.05 8.13 -0.06
CA VAL A 111 -1.97 7.13 -0.08
C VAL A 111 -0.64 7.84 0.10
N PHE A 112 0.14 7.39 1.09
CA PHE A 112 1.52 7.79 1.35
C PHE A 112 2.43 6.60 1.07
N ALA A 113 3.19 6.66 0.00
CA ALA A 113 3.99 5.55 -0.49
C ALA A 113 5.48 5.93 -0.60
N PRO A 114 6.22 6.01 0.51
CA PRO A 114 7.66 6.20 0.47
C PRO A 114 8.31 4.97 -0.16
N ALA A 115 9.22 5.19 -1.12
CA ALA A 115 9.83 4.13 -1.89
C ALA A 115 11.35 4.24 -1.92
N GLN A 116 12.04 3.15 -1.61
CA GLN A 116 13.47 3.08 -1.75
C GLN A 116 13.90 3.21 -3.21
N CYS A 117 14.97 3.96 -3.45
CA CYS A 117 15.56 4.17 -4.77
C CYS A 117 17.03 3.77 -4.80
N GLY A 118 17.58 3.58 -5.99
CA GLY A 118 18.99 3.33 -6.22
C GLY A 118 19.40 1.86 -6.23
N THR A 119 20.70 1.61 -6.02
CA THR A 119 21.30 0.28 -6.05
C THR A 119 21.68 -0.17 -4.65
N HIS A 120 21.26 -1.37 -4.27
CA HIS A 120 21.48 -1.96 -2.96
C HIS A 120 22.34 -3.22 -3.07
N TYR A 121 23.31 -3.38 -2.15
CA TYR A 121 24.17 -4.57 -2.07
C TYR A 121 24.78 -5.00 -3.41
N GLY A 122 25.16 -4.00 -4.23
CA GLY A 122 25.90 -4.16 -5.49
C GLY A 122 25.09 -4.58 -6.72
N ARG A 123 23.87 -5.11 -6.58
CA ARG A 123 23.09 -5.59 -7.75
C ARG A 123 21.61 -5.22 -7.73
N ARG A 124 20.94 -5.31 -6.60
CA ARG A 124 19.50 -5.04 -6.51
C ARG A 124 19.21 -3.56 -6.73
N ARG A 125 18.43 -3.25 -7.75
CA ARG A 125 17.94 -1.89 -8.00
C ARG A 125 16.49 -1.77 -7.62
N THR A 126 16.15 -0.65 -6.94
CA THR A 126 14.78 -0.28 -6.61
C THR A 126 14.32 0.92 -7.41
N TYR A 127 13.01 0.97 -7.64
CA TYR A 127 12.39 1.88 -8.60
C TYR A 127 12.35 3.33 -8.10
N GLY A 128 12.25 3.56 -6.77
CA GLY A 128 12.02 4.89 -6.23
C GLY A 128 10.59 5.37 -6.48
N HIS A 129 10.45 6.64 -6.89
CA HIS A 129 9.16 7.27 -7.19
C HIS A 129 8.20 7.22 -6.01
N SER A 130 8.66 7.71 -4.84
CA SER A 130 7.75 7.93 -3.70
C SER A 130 6.55 8.76 -4.14
N LEU A 131 5.33 8.40 -3.71
CA LEU A 131 4.10 9.07 -4.12
C LEU A 131 3.24 9.48 -2.94
N ILE A 132 2.57 10.63 -3.09
CA ILE A 132 1.40 11.02 -2.32
C ILE A 132 0.23 11.12 -3.31
N VAL A 133 -0.85 10.36 -3.05
CA VAL A 133 -2.01 10.28 -3.94
C VAL A 133 -3.25 10.64 -3.15
N ASP A 134 -4.15 11.43 -3.75
CA ASP A 134 -5.41 11.83 -3.14
C ASP A 134 -6.51 10.75 -3.28
N PRO A 135 -7.65 10.88 -2.57
CA PRO A 135 -8.76 9.92 -2.65
C PRO A 135 -9.40 9.78 -4.04
N TRP A 136 -9.16 10.70 -4.96
CA TRP A 136 -9.65 10.65 -6.35
C TRP A 136 -8.66 10.02 -7.32
N GLY A 137 -7.44 9.69 -6.82
CA GLY A 137 -6.37 9.08 -7.59
C GLY A 137 -5.46 10.08 -8.28
N GLU A 138 -5.52 11.36 -7.91
CA GLU A 138 -4.57 12.38 -8.37
C GLU A 138 -3.25 12.25 -7.62
N VAL A 139 -2.14 12.35 -8.35
CA VAL A 139 -0.80 12.38 -7.74
C VAL A 139 -0.49 13.79 -7.29
N LEU A 140 -0.49 14.01 -5.98
CA LEU A 140 -0.21 15.30 -5.36
C LEU A 140 1.28 15.64 -5.29
N ALA A 141 2.10 14.63 -5.10
CA ALA A 141 3.55 14.76 -5.10
C ALA A 141 4.21 13.45 -5.53
N GLU A 142 5.32 13.58 -6.25
CA GLU A 142 6.13 12.46 -6.73
C GLU A 142 7.61 12.74 -6.47
N GLY A 143 8.33 11.74 -5.92
CA GLY A 143 9.77 11.69 -5.86
C GLY A 143 10.38 11.08 -7.13
N GLY A 144 11.67 11.23 -7.29
CA GLY A 144 12.40 10.63 -8.42
C GLY A 144 13.11 9.34 -8.02
N GLU A 145 14.19 9.08 -8.76
CA GLU A 145 15.09 7.93 -8.55
C GLU A 145 16.26 8.26 -7.59
N THR A 146 16.24 9.43 -6.94
CA THR A 146 17.26 9.87 -5.99
C THR A 146 16.68 10.06 -4.59
N PRO A 147 17.47 9.90 -3.51
CA PRO A 147 17.03 10.20 -2.17
C PRO A 147 16.52 11.63 -2.01
N GLY A 148 15.39 11.79 -1.32
CA GLY A 148 14.78 13.10 -1.11
C GLY A 148 13.51 13.01 -0.28
N VAL A 149 12.90 14.17 -0.04
CA VAL A 149 11.62 14.31 0.66
C VAL A 149 10.61 14.90 -0.31
N ILE A 150 9.40 14.36 -0.30
CA ILE A 150 8.23 14.94 -0.98
C ILE A 150 7.21 15.37 0.06
N ALA A 151 6.47 16.43 -0.23
CA ALA A 151 5.41 16.94 0.65
C ALA A 151 4.21 17.40 -0.18
N ALA A 152 3.02 17.30 0.38
CA ALA A 152 1.79 17.82 -0.19
C ALA A 152 0.89 18.37 0.92
N ASN A 153 0.11 19.39 0.61
CA ASN A 153 -1.00 19.79 1.46
C ASN A 153 -2.18 18.87 1.20
N ILE A 154 -2.77 18.33 2.26
CA ILE A 154 -3.94 17.46 2.17
C ILE A 154 -5.11 18.05 2.93
N ASP A 155 -6.31 17.90 2.37
CA ASP A 155 -7.57 18.17 3.04
C ASP A 155 -8.26 16.84 3.33
N LEU A 156 -8.33 16.44 4.58
CA LEU A 156 -8.97 15.18 4.99
C LEU A 156 -10.47 15.13 4.67
N GLY A 157 -11.11 16.27 4.46
CA GLY A 157 -12.48 16.38 3.97
C GLY A 157 -12.67 15.70 2.60
N ALA A 158 -11.63 15.66 1.77
CA ALA A 158 -11.67 15.01 0.46
C ALA A 158 -11.98 13.50 0.54
N VAL A 159 -11.65 12.83 1.66
CA VAL A 159 -12.01 11.42 1.91
C VAL A 159 -13.53 11.25 1.95
N ALA A 160 -14.20 12.09 2.74
CA ALA A 160 -15.65 12.04 2.85
C ALA A 160 -16.32 12.41 1.51
N GLU A 161 -15.83 13.43 0.83
CA GLU A 161 -16.35 13.85 -0.48
C GLU A 161 -16.23 12.75 -1.52
N ALA A 162 -15.07 12.11 -1.66
CA ALA A 162 -14.84 11.00 -2.59
C ALA A 162 -15.81 9.83 -2.31
N ARG A 163 -15.97 9.46 -1.04
CA ARG A 163 -16.85 8.37 -0.62
C ARG A 163 -18.34 8.68 -0.76
N VAL A 164 -18.74 9.96 -0.71
CA VAL A 164 -20.10 10.39 -1.02
C VAL A 164 -20.36 10.33 -2.51
N LYS A 165 -19.42 10.80 -3.34
CA LYS A 165 -19.52 10.77 -4.81
C LYS A 165 -19.56 9.33 -5.36
N VAL A 166 -18.73 8.44 -4.81
CA VAL A 166 -18.64 7.02 -5.23
C VAL A 166 -18.64 6.11 -3.99
N PRO A 167 -19.82 5.77 -3.44
CA PRO A 167 -19.94 5.04 -2.18
C PRO A 167 -19.70 3.53 -2.33
N SER A 168 -18.71 3.11 -3.12
CA SER A 168 -18.42 1.72 -3.47
C SER A 168 -18.15 0.83 -2.26
N LEU A 169 -17.59 1.39 -1.17
CA LEU A 169 -17.35 0.66 0.08
C LEU A 169 -18.64 0.17 0.77
N ARG A 170 -19.79 0.83 0.50
CA ARG A 170 -21.12 0.48 1.06
C ARG A 170 -21.95 -0.36 0.10
N HIS A 171 -21.51 -0.51 -1.15
CA HIS A 171 -22.25 -1.20 -2.21
C HIS A 171 -21.83 -2.67 -2.38
N ASP A 172 -21.12 -3.23 -1.41
CA ASP A 172 -20.77 -4.65 -1.43
C ASP A 172 -22.01 -5.52 -1.53
N ARG A 173 -21.92 -6.54 -2.35
CA ARG A 173 -22.92 -7.59 -2.48
C ARG A 173 -22.25 -8.96 -2.37
N PRO A 174 -22.80 -9.88 -1.60
CA PRO A 174 -22.34 -11.26 -1.65
C PRO A 174 -22.60 -11.84 -3.05
N PHE A 175 -21.67 -12.63 -3.53
CA PHE A 175 -21.81 -13.34 -4.81
C PHE A 175 -21.27 -14.76 -4.64
N ALA A 176 -21.81 -15.68 -5.43
CA ALA A 176 -21.32 -17.06 -5.46
C ALA A 176 -19.96 -17.10 -6.21
N LEU A 177 -19.10 -18.03 -5.78
CA LEU A 177 -17.87 -18.28 -6.51
C LEU A 177 -18.19 -18.71 -7.94
N PRO A 178 -17.35 -18.33 -8.94
CA PRO A 178 -17.61 -18.65 -10.34
C PRO A 178 -17.62 -20.17 -10.55
N ALA A 179 -18.70 -20.68 -11.16
CA ALA A 179 -18.74 -22.04 -11.65
C ALA A 179 -18.08 -22.11 -13.05
N ARG A 180 -17.35 -23.19 -13.33
CA ARG A 180 -16.93 -23.47 -14.71
C ARG A 180 -18.15 -23.96 -15.49
N LEU A 181 -18.59 -23.16 -16.45
CA LEU A 181 -19.60 -23.58 -17.40
C LEU A 181 -18.90 -24.37 -18.51
N ALA A 182 -19.34 -25.63 -18.73
CA ALA A 182 -18.91 -26.37 -19.90
C ALA A 182 -19.52 -25.73 -21.16
N THR A 183 -18.71 -25.41 -22.14
CA THR A 183 -19.18 -25.12 -23.50
C THR A 183 -19.45 -26.46 -24.16
N GLU A 184 -20.69 -26.70 -24.61
CA GLU A 184 -21.04 -27.81 -25.48
C GLU A 184 -20.33 -27.70 -26.85
#